data_2cbd65fb2c98f5c2a13540ba1fa9c9d9
#
_entry.id   2cbd65fb2c98f5c2a13540ba1fa9c9d9
#
_cell.length_a   1.000
_cell.length_b   1.000
_cell.length_c   1.000
_cell.angle_alpha   90.00
_cell.angle_beta   90.00
_cell.angle_gamma   90.00
#
_symmetry.space_group_name_H-M   'P 1'
#
loop_
_entity.id
_entity.type
_entity.pdbx_description
1 polymer ?
#
loop_
_entity_poly.entity_id
_entity_poly.type
_entity_poly.pdbx_seq_one_letter_code
_entity_poly.pdbx_strand_id
1 'polypeptide(L)'
;MQYFSNVALNNSQIKTTKGAEEVYYNGNRYLIGEDGVNTFLENRSEVSKTNEVHKLLVLTGICKVLEAHNLTECDNVQIAVNCPLSVYKTVGEQDNVKEFYKNGGKAYEIKMNDNEYTFTITRVVPYFESIGPVILERKKFKDDEVITLDLGSLNTGYATFDALRPVGALSNNFNDGIEGLITTVEEILLKNDISNLTTANIQKVIKGTYKHVDSTTMTEVNAACINHVQQLRHKLFNRKLNLNLPILICGGGAELLERHLKETFDDVTIMANPLFANSDAGLQLMK
;
A
#
# COMPACT_ATOMS: atom_id res chain seq x y z
N MET A 1 0.45 14.10 -2.82
CA MET A 1 0.42 12.86 -3.65
C MET A 1 -1.00 12.32 -3.58
N GLN A 2 -1.60 12.01 -4.71
CA GLN A 2 -2.93 11.41 -4.74
C GLN A 2 -2.79 9.88 -4.67
N TYR A 3 -3.58 9.25 -3.81
CA TYR A 3 -3.59 7.79 -3.66
C TYR A 3 -4.75 7.22 -4.47
N PHE A 4 -4.45 6.27 -5.34
CA PHE A 4 -5.46 5.54 -6.12
C PHE A 4 -5.52 4.10 -5.62
N SER A 5 -6.64 3.70 -5.06
CA SER A 5 -6.83 2.33 -4.56
C SER A 5 -7.70 1.48 -5.47
N ASN A 6 -8.49 2.09 -6.35
CA ASN A 6 -9.53 1.42 -7.09
C ASN A 6 -9.45 1.72 -8.59
N VAL A 7 -9.59 0.67 -9.39
CA VAL A 7 -9.71 0.74 -10.84
C VAL A 7 -11.01 0.03 -11.24
N ALA A 8 -11.86 0.69 -11.99
CA ALA A 8 -13.05 0.09 -12.57
C ALA A 8 -13.04 0.22 -14.08
N LEU A 9 -13.32 -0.88 -14.80
CA LEU A 9 -13.60 -0.83 -16.22
C LEU A 9 -14.99 -0.22 -16.42
N ASN A 10 -15.06 0.92 -17.11
CA ASN A 10 -16.31 1.60 -17.34
C ASN A 10 -16.61 1.78 -18.83
N ASN A 11 -17.37 0.86 -19.39
CA ASN A 11 -17.89 0.94 -20.76
C ASN A 11 -19.26 1.64 -20.81
N SER A 12 -19.83 2.08 -19.69
CA SER A 12 -21.09 2.78 -19.57
C SER A 12 -20.89 4.30 -19.46
N GLN A 13 -21.96 5.07 -19.73
CA GLN A 13 -21.95 6.53 -19.61
C GLN A 13 -22.11 7.01 -18.15
N ILE A 14 -21.53 6.32 -17.17
CA ILE A 14 -21.55 6.78 -15.78
C ILE A 14 -20.70 8.05 -15.69
N LYS A 15 -21.29 9.13 -15.23
CA LYS A 15 -20.58 10.40 -14.99
C LYS A 15 -19.55 10.19 -13.90
N THR A 16 -18.36 10.72 -14.10
CA THR A 16 -17.33 10.80 -13.07
C THR A 16 -17.85 11.55 -11.85
N THR A 17 -17.69 10.95 -10.70
CA THR A 17 -17.95 11.59 -9.42
C THR A 17 -16.70 12.35 -8.97
N LYS A 18 -16.87 13.29 -8.06
CA LYS A 18 -15.76 14.12 -7.59
C LYS A 18 -14.70 13.25 -6.89
N GLY A 19 -13.50 13.17 -7.46
CA GLY A 19 -12.38 12.41 -6.90
C GLY A 19 -11.94 11.19 -7.71
N ALA A 20 -12.67 10.82 -8.79
CA ALA A 20 -12.24 9.80 -9.74
C ALA A 20 -11.61 10.42 -10.99
N GLU A 21 -10.56 9.78 -11.50
CA GLU A 21 -9.95 10.12 -12.79
C GLU A 21 -10.52 9.21 -13.87
N GLU A 22 -10.89 9.80 -14.99
CA GLU A 22 -11.30 9.07 -16.19
C GLU A 22 -10.08 8.82 -17.07
N VAL A 23 -9.74 7.55 -17.27
CA VAL A 23 -8.52 7.16 -17.99
C VAL A 23 -8.88 6.30 -19.20
N TYR A 24 -8.34 6.66 -20.36
CA TYR A 24 -8.45 5.89 -21.60
C TYR A 24 -7.08 5.29 -21.92
N TYR A 25 -7.04 3.98 -22.03
CA TYR A 25 -5.83 3.22 -22.36
C TYR A 25 -6.17 1.96 -23.14
N ASN A 26 -5.43 1.71 -24.22
CA ASN A 26 -5.65 0.55 -25.13
C ASN A 26 -7.10 0.39 -25.59
N GLY A 27 -7.78 1.51 -25.92
CA GLY A 27 -9.17 1.52 -26.40
C GLY A 27 -10.24 1.29 -25.33
N ASN A 28 -9.85 1.11 -24.07
CA ASN A 28 -10.77 0.95 -22.95
C ASN A 28 -10.82 2.23 -22.09
N ARG A 29 -11.99 2.44 -21.47
CA ARG A 29 -12.26 3.52 -20.53
C ARG A 29 -12.27 2.98 -19.10
N TYR A 30 -11.51 3.59 -18.22
CA TYR A 30 -11.39 3.22 -16.82
C TYR A 30 -11.75 4.39 -15.92
N LEU A 31 -12.30 4.11 -14.74
CA LEU A 31 -12.41 5.06 -13.64
C LEU A 31 -11.44 4.67 -12.54
N ILE A 32 -10.62 5.61 -12.10
CA ILE A 32 -9.55 5.39 -11.12
C ILE A 32 -9.72 6.39 -9.97
N GLY A 33 -9.90 5.89 -8.74
CA GLY A 33 -10.08 6.73 -7.56
C GLY A 33 -10.97 6.11 -6.50
N GLU A 34 -11.38 6.90 -5.48
CA GLU A 34 -12.12 6.41 -4.33
C GLU A 34 -13.63 6.26 -4.56
N ASP A 35 -14.18 6.80 -5.63
CA ASP A 35 -15.62 6.86 -5.76
C ASP A 35 -16.26 5.59 -6.31
N GLY A 36 -16.97 4.96 -5.43
CA GLY A 36 -18.30 4.32 -5.46
C GLY A 36 -18.82 3.58 -6.68
N VAL A 37 -18.00 3.20 -7.64
CA VAL A 37 -18.45 2.29 -8.69
C VAL A 37 -18.14 0.87 -8.25
N ASN A 38 -19.18 0.13 -7.88
CA ASN A 38 -19.15 -1.24 -7.36
C ASN A 38 -18.66 -2.31 -8.36
N THR A 39 -18.00 -1.94 -9.43
CA THR A 39 -17.44 -2.85 -10.43
C THR A 39 -15.92 -2.69 -10.46
N PHE A 40 -15.26 -3.26 -9.49
CA PHE A 40 -13.81 -3.38 -9.49
C PHE A 40 -13.38 -4.39 -10.54
N LEU A 41 -12.29 -4.11 -11.24
CA LEU A 41 -11.53 -5.17 -11.89
C LEU A 41 -11.03 -6.07 -10.75
N GLU A 42 -11.64 -7.25 -10.61
CA GLU A 42 -11.37 -8.20 -9.55
C GLU A 42 -9.96 -8.78 -9.71
N ASN A 43 -8.97 -8.19 -9.07
CA ASN A 43 -7.68 -8.84 -8.84
C ASN A 43 -7.03 -8.35 -7.54
N ARG A 44 -7.84 -8.14 -6.49
CA ARG A 44 -7.33 -7.83 -5.15
C ARG A 44 -6.48 -8.96 -4.55
N SER A 45 -6.65 -10.21 -5.03
CA SER A 45 -5.89 -11.37 -4.57
C SER A 45 -4.54 -11.54 -5.28
N GLU A 46 -4.26 -10.79 -6.34
CA GLU A 46 -3.04 -10.96 -7.11
C GLU A 46 -1.88 -10.20 -6.48
N VAL A 47 -0.94 -10.95 -5.92
CA VAL A 47 0.27 -10.43 -5.28
C VAL A 47 1.24 -9.82 -6.30
N SER A 48 1.11 -10.21 -7.60
CA SER A 48 1.98 -9.72 -8.67
C SER A 48 1.74 -8.25 -8.98
N LYS A 49 2.82 -7.48 -9.15
CA LYS A 49 2.78 -6.10 -9.63
C LYS A 49 2.83 -6.00 -11.16
N THR A 50 2.78 -7.14 -11.86
CA THR A 50 2.79 -7.22 -13.34
C THR A 50 1.40 -7.52 -13.90
N ASN A 51 0.35 -6.90 -13.35
CA ASN A 51 -1.02 -6.98 -13.84
C ASN A 51 -1.51 -5.62 -14.37
N GLU A 52 -2.54 -5.65 -15.22
CA GLU A 52 -3.08 -4.44 -15.88
C GLU A 52 -3.65 -3.42 -14.89
N VAL A 53 -4.28 -3.86 -13.79
CA VAL A 53 -4.81 -2.95 -12.77
C VAL A 53 -3.69 -2.14 -12.14
N HIS A 54 -2.61 -2.82 -11.73
CA HIS A 54 -1.46 -2.14 -11.14
C HIS A 54 -0.75 -1.24 -12.15
N LYS A 55 -0.65 -1.69 -13.42
CA LYS A 55 -0.10 -0.85 -14.50
C LYS A 55 -0.89 0.44 -14.66
N LEU A 56 -2.23 0.36 -14.73
CA LEU A 56 -3.09 1.53 -14.85
C LEU A 56 -2.92 2.51 -13.70
N LEU A 57 -2.80 2.01 -12.46
CA LEU A 57 -2.52 2.86 -11.29
C LEU A 57 -1.18 3.60 -11.43
N VAL A 58 -0.13 2.91 -11.87
CA VAL A 58 1.19 3.52 -12.09
C VAL A 58 1.14 4.55 -13.21
N LEU A 59 0.53 4.21 -14.37
CA LEU A 59 0.43 5.13 -15.51
C LEU A 59 -0.39 6.38 -15.17
N THR A 60 -1.50 6.22 -14.45
CA THR A 60 -2.30 7.35 -13.94
C THR A 60 -1.48 8.21 -12.98
N GLY A 61 -0.71 7.58 -12.08
CA GLY A 61 0.19 8.30 -11.18
C GLY A 61 1.23 9.14 -11.94
N ILE A 62 1.79 8.61 -13.04
CA ILE A 62 2.70 9.36 -13.92
C ILE A 62 1.98 10.56 -14.56
N CYS A 63 0.78 10.35 -15.12
CA CYS A 63 -0.02 11.46 -15.68
C CYS A 63 -0.28 12.56 -14.66
N LYS A 64 -0.60 12.21 -13.39
CA LYS A 64 -0.78 13.18 -12.30
C LYS A 64 0.50 13.97 -11.99
N VAL A 65 1.66 13.31 -12.05
CA VAL A 65 2.95 14.00 -11.87
C VAL A 65 3.21 14.95 -13.03
N LEU A 66 2.98 14.54 -14.27
CA LEU A 66 3.12 15.40 -15.45
C LEU A 66 2.17 16.60 -15.36
N GLU A 67 0.89 16.37 -15.03
CA GLU A 67 -0.10 17.41 -14.81
C GLU A 67 0.36 18.45 -13.77
N ALA A 68 0.88 18.00 -12.64
CA ALA A 68 1.38 18.87 -11.57
C ALA A 68 2.57 19.74 -12.00
N HIS A 69 3.29 19.32 -13.06
CA HIS A 69 4.39 20.08 -13.67
C HIS A 69 3.99 20.81 -14.97
N ASN A 70 2.70 20.80 -15.33
CA ASN A 70 2.17 21.37 -16.58
C ASN A 70 2.83 20.76 -17.84
N LEU A 71 3.12 19.46 -17.80
CA LEU A 71 3.71 18.70 -18.90
C LEU A 71 2.66 17.71 -19.44
N THR A 72 2.69 17.52 -20.74
CA THR A 72 1.90 16.47 -21.44
C THR A 72 2.78 15.41 -22.09
N GLU A 73 4.08 15.70 -22.23
CA GLU A 73 5.06 14.82 -22.84
C GLU A 73 6.31 14.66 -21.98
N CYS A 74 6.88 13.45 -21.95
CA CYS A 74 8.15 13.17 -21.27
C CYS A 74 8.83 11.91 -21.80
N ASP A 75 9.98 12.04 -22.45
CA ASP A 75 10.72 10.92 -23.05
C ASP A 75 11.59 10.14 -22.05
N ASN A 76 11.68 10.60 -20.80
CA ASN A 76 12.54 9.98 -19.78
C ASN A 76 11.87 9.91 -18.41
N VAL A 77 10.87 9.05 -18.30
CA VAL A 77 10.26 8.74 -17.01
C VAL A 77 11.04 7.62 -16.34
N GLN A 78 11.37 7.81 -15.08
CA GLN A 78 11.99 6.78 -14.25
C GLN A 78 11.06 6.44 -13.07
N ILE A 79 10.88 5.15 -12.80
CA ILE A 79 9.98 4.68 -11.74
C ILE A 79 10.67 3.71 -10.79
N ALA A 80 10.32 3.77 -9.53
CA ALA A 80 10.60 2.72 -8.55
C ALA A 80 9.31 1.95 -8.28
N VAL A 81 9.35 0.62 -8.40
CA VAL A 81 8.20 -0.26 -8.23
C VAL A 81 8.38 -1.13 -7.00
N ASN A 82 7.50 -0.94 -6.05
CA ASN A 82 7.48 -1.71 -4.83
C ASN A 82 6.84 -3.09 -5.09
N CYS A 83 7.51 -4.16 -4.72
CA CYS A 83 7.09 -5.54 -4.95
C CYS A 83 7.03 -6.31 -3.62
N PRO A 84 6.09 -7.25 -3.47
CA PRO A 84 6.13 -8.19 -2.35
C PRO A 84 7.48 -8.90 -2.29
N LEU A 85 7.97 -9.16 -1.09
CA LEU A 85 9.29 -9.77 -0.91
C LEU A 85 9.39 -11.16 -1.58
N SER A 86 8.30 -11.92 -1.60
CA SER A 86 8.22 -13.21 -2.30
C SER A 86 8.49 -13.07 -3.79
N VAL A 87 7.88 -12.08 -4.44
CA VAL A 87 8.10 -11.75 -5.86
C VAL A 87 9.54 -11.25 -6.07
N TYR A 88 10.01 -10.34 -5.21
CA TYR A 88 11.35 -9.77 -5.32
C TYR A 88 12.46 -10.83 -5.22
N LYS A 89 12.28 -11.88 -4.40
CA LYS A 89 13.25 -12.98 -4.24
C LYS A 89 13.20 -14.04 -5.35
N THR A 90 12.12 -14.08 -6.14
CA THR A 90 12.00 -15.07 -7.21
C THR A 90 12.89 -14.71 -8.38
N VAL A 91 13.70 -15.67 -8.83
CA VAL A 91 14.63 -15.48 -9.94
C VAL A 91 13.88 -15.07 -11.20
N GLY A 92 14.32 -14.00 -11.84
CA GLY A 92 13.72 -13.47 -13.07
C GLY A 92 12.55 -12.51 -12.87
N GLU A 93 11.86 -12.52 -11.71
CA GLU A 93 10.69 -11.67 -11.48
C GLU A 93 11.02 -10.18 -11.48
N GLN A 94 12.19 -9.79 -11.00
CA GLN A 94 12.61 -8.38 -11.08
C GLN A 94 12.76 -7.91 -12.52
N ASP A 95 13.25 -8.77 -13.41
CA ASP A 95 13.40 -8.45 -14.83
C ASP A 95 12.02 -8.46 -15.53
N ASN A 96 11.13 -9.37 -15.17
CA ASN A 96 9.74 -9.34 -15.62
C ASN A 96 9.04 -8.01 -15.25
N VAL A 97 9.22 -7.52 -14.02
CA VAL A 97 8.68 -6.22 -13.60
C VAL A 97 9.27 -5.08 -14.45
N LYS A 98 10.59 -5.08 -14.70
CA LYS A 98 11.22 -4.05 -15.53
C LYS A 98 10.67 -4.05 -16.95
N GLU A 99 10.64 -5.21 -17.59
CA GLU A 99 10.16 -5.34 -18.99
C GLU A 99 8.67 -5.00 -19.12
N PHE A 100 7.85 -5.39 -18.12
CA PHE A 100 6.43 -5.10 -18.10
C PHE A 100 6.13 -3.59 -18.13
N TYR A 101 6.88 -2.79 -17.37
CA TYR A 101 6.69 -1.34 -17.33
C TYR A 101 7.43 -0.60 -18.43
N LYS A 102 8.53 -1.12 -18.96
CA LYS A 102 9.24 -0.50 -20.08
C LYS A 102 8.50 -0.56 -21.41
N ASN A 103 7.49 -1.42 -21.53
CA ASN A 103 6.65 -1.55 -22.74
C ASN A 103 7.46 -1.79 -24.02
N GLY A 104 8.55 -2.57 -23.92
CA GLY A 104 9.46 -2.78 -25.07
C GLY A 104 10.13 -1.49 -25.58
N GLY A 105 10.25 -0.47 -24.75
CA GLY A 105 10.83 0.83 -25.09
C GLY A 105 9.89 1.76 -25.86
N LYS A 106 8.61 1.38 -26.03
CA LYS A 106 7.60 2.22 -26.69
C LYS A 106 7.00 3.21 -25.72
N ALA A 107 6.65 4.39 -26.25
CA ALA A 107 5.90 5.39 -25.49
C ALA A 107 4.52 4.85 -25.07
N TYR A 108 4.05 5.32 -23.93
CA TYR A 108 2.67 5.20 -23.50
C TYR A 108 1.87 6.40 -23.98
N GLU A 109 0.69 6.14 -24.51
CA GLU A 109 -0.29 7.16 -24.91
C GLU A 109 -1.51 6.97 -24.02
N ILE A 110 -1.78 7.95 -23.16
CA ILE A 110 -2.83 7.90 -22.14
C ILE A 110 -3.65 9.17 -22.24
N LYS A 111 -4.98 9.03 -22.36
CA LYS A 111 -5.86 10.16 -22.10
C LYS A 111 -6.38 10.06 -20.67
N MET A 112 -6.16 11.11 -19.89
CA MET A 112 -6.69 11.23 -18.53
C MET A 112 -7.55 12.49 -18.46
N ASN A 113 -8.84 12.31 -18.19
CA ASN A 113 -9.86 13.35 -18.28
C ASN A 113 -9.86 13.98 -19.70
N ASP A 114 -9.60 15.28 -19.79
CA ASP A 114 -9.57 16.00 -21.09
C ASP A 114 -8.16 16.10 -21.70
N ASN A 115 -7.12 15.63 -21.00
CA ASN A 115 -5.73 15.79 -21.42
C ASN A 115 -5.15 14.49 -21.99
N GLU A 116 -4.34 14.61 -23.03
CA GLU A 116 -3.56 13.50 -23.60
C GLU A 116 -2.12 13.59 -23.12
N TYR A 117 -1.56 12.45 -22.70
CA TYR A 117 -0.20 12.33 -22.19
C TYR A 117 0.56 11.31 -23.01
N THR A 118 1.80 11.66 -23.38
CA THR A 118 2.74 10.76 -24.05
C THR A 118 4.04 10.70 -23.25
N PHE A 119 4.47 9.49 -22.85
CA PHE A 119 5.71 9.36 -22.09
C PHE A 119 6.37 7.99 -22.28
N THR A 120 7.70 7.95 -22.12
CA THR A 120 8.48 6.71 -22.19
C THR A 120 9.11 6.42 -20.84
N ILE A 121 8.88 5.20 -20.32
CA ILE A 121 9.53 4.71 -19.11
C ILE A 121 10.89 4.12 -19.49
N THR A 122 11.95 4.82 -19.14
CA THR A 122 13.33 4.44 -19.50
C THR A 122 14.03 3.65 -18.43
N ARG A 123 13.67 3.84 -17.15
CA ARG A 123 14.26 3.14 -16.02
C ARG A 123 13.18 2.65 -15.06
N VAL A 124 13.27 1.38 -14.68
CA VAL A 124 12.43 0.75 -13.67
C VAL A 124 13.33 0.13 -12.60
N VAL A 125 13.11 0.49 -11.36
CA VAL A 125 13.85 -0.05 -10.20
C VAL A 125 12.88 -0.81 -9.32
N PRO A 126 12.79 -2.15 -9.44
CA PRO A 126 12.05 -2.95 -8.49
C PRO A 126 12.73 -2.90 -7.11
N TYR A 127 11.94 -2.77 -6.05
CA TYR A 127 12.39 -2.90 -4.67
C TYR A 127 11.31 -3.61 -3.85
N PHE A 128 11.67 -4.23 -2.72
CA PHE A 128 10.69 -4.98 -1.96
C PHE A 128 9.95 -4.14 -0.92
N GLU A 129 8.71 -4.53 -0.67
CA GLU A 129 7.88 -4.00 0.43
C GLU A 129 8.62 -4.19 1.77
N SER A 130 8.35 -3.33 2.74
CA SER A 130 8.98 -3.31 4.07
C SER A 130 10.43 -2.80 4.11
N ILE A 131 11.10 -2.54 2.96
CA ILE A 131 12.43 -1.92 2.99
C ILE A 131 12.37 -0.40 3.27
N GLY A 132 11.22 0.22 2.99
CA GLY A 132 11.04 1.67 3.07
C GLY A 132 11.52 2.27 4.38
N PRO A 133 11.05 1.78 5.53
CA PRO A 133 11.45 2.32 6.83
C PRO A 133 12.96 2.33 7.06
N VAL A 134 13.66 1.25 6.70
CA VAL A 134 15.11 1.16 6.92
C VAL A 134 15.91 2.07 5.98
N ILE A 135 15.45 2.29 4.76
CA ILE A 135 16.07 3.25 3.84
C ILE A 135 15.93 4.68 4.36
N LEU A 136 14.75 5.03 4.87
CA LEU A 136 14.48 6.36 5.41
C LEU A 136 15.29 6.62 6.69
N GLU A 137 15.49 5.61 7.52
CA GLU A 137 16.21 5.67 8.79
C GLU A 137 17.66 5.12 8.68
N ARG A 138 18.22 5.00 7.47
CA ARG A 138 19.51 4.34 7.19
C ARG A 138 20.70 4.84 8.03
N LYS A 139 20.67 6.11 8.42
CA LYS A 139 21.73 6.68 9.27
C LYS A 139 21.73 6.10 10.68
N LYS A 140 20.55 5.79 11.21
CA LYS A 140 20.34 5.24 12.54
C LYS A 140 20.71 3.76 12.60
N PHE A 141 20.36 2.98 11.55
CA PHE A 141 20.47 1.52 11.53
C PHE A 141 21.58 0.98 10.65
N LYS A 142 22.57 1.81 10.28
CA LYS A 142 23.67 1.39 9.38
C LYS A 142 24.52 0.25 9.93
N ASP A 143 24.62 0.12 11.26
CA ASP A 143 25.46 -0.85 11.95
C ASP A 143 24.66 -1.71 12.94
N ASP A 144 23.32 -1.57 12.95
CA ASP A 144 22.43 -2.21 13.92
C ASP A 144 21.42 -3.16 13.26
N GLU A 145 20.84 -4.05 14.08
CA GLU A 145 19.72 -4.88 13.68
C GLU A 145 18.39 -4.13 13.90
N VAL A 146 17.45 -4.32 12.98
CA VAL A 146 16.10 -3.73 13.05
C VAL A 146 15.08 -4.61 12.34
N ILE A 147 13.86 -4.63 12.83
CA ILE A 147 12.71 -5.24 12.16
C ILE A 147 11.90 -4.15 11.47
N THR A 148 11.44 -4.42 10.27
CA THR A 148 10.46 -3.57 9.58
C THR A 148 9.16 -4.33 9.38
N LEU A 149 8.04 -3.64 9.55
CA LEU A 149 6.70 -4.14 9.26
C LEU A 149 6.00 -3.20 8.28
N ASP A 150 5.35 -3.77 7.28
CA ASP A 150 4.46 -3.04 6.36
C ASP A 150 3.04 -3.60 6.53
N LEU A 151 2.20 -2.84 7.25
CA LEU A 151 0.82 -3.23 7.52
C LEU A 151 -0.08 -2.77 6.38
N GLY A 152 -0.19 -3.62 5.34
CA GLY A 152 -1.06 -3.39 4.20
C GLY A 152 -2.52 -3.76 4.46
N SER A 153 -3.37 -3.57 3.44
CA SER A 153 -4.79 -3.96 3.47
C SER A 153 -4.95 -5.48 3.47
N LEU A 154 -4.32 -6.17 2.53
CA LEU A 154 -4.47 -7.61 2.29
C LEU A 154 -3.37 -8.45 2.94
N ASN A 155 -2.20 -7.88 3.15
CA ASN A 155 -1.03 -8.57 3.66
C ASN A 155 -0.25 -7.72 4.65
N THR A 156 0.56 -8.38 5.45
CA THR A 156 1.57 -7.74 6.30
C THR A 156 2.94 -8.25 5.89
N GLY A 157 3.77 -7.35 5.35
CA GLY A 157 5.16 -7.61 5.07
C GLY A 157 6.02 -7.44 6.31
N TYR A 158 7.05 -8.28 6.48
CA TYR A 158 8.05 -8.12 7.52
C TYR A 158 9.44 -8.46 7.02
N ALA A 159 10.43 -7.75 7.52
CA ALA A 159 11.83 -8.05 7.24
C ALA A 159 12.71 -7.70 8.44
N THR A 160 13.72 -8.54 8.69
CA THR A 160 14.81 -8.22 9.62
C THR A 160 16.01 -7.74 8.79
N PHE A 161 16.64 -6.69 9.25
CA PHE A 161 17.87 -6.17 8.68
C PHE A 161 19.00 -6.25 9.71
N ASP A 162 20.19 -6.54 9.23
CA ASP A 162 21.44 -6.47 9.94
C ASP A 162 22.38 -5.55 9.14
N ALA A 163 22.81 -4.43 9.72
CA ALA A 163 23.61 -3.42 9.05
C ALA A 163 23.07 -3.07 7.63
N LEU A 164 21.78 -2.77 7.54
CA LEU A 164 21.00 -2.46 6.31
C LEU A 164 20.88 -3.63 5.31
N ARG A 165 21.32 -4.82 5.63
CA ARG A 165 21.20 -6.00 4.78
C ARG A 165 20.01 -6.86 5.21
N PRO A 166 19.09 -7.20 4.31
CA PRO A 166 17.95 -8.03 4.68
C PRO A 166 18.39 -9.45 5.03
N VAL A 167 17.96 -9.95 6.18
CA VAL A 167 18.16 -11.34 6.61
C VAL A 167 17.08 -12.20 5.96
N GLY A 168 17.43 -12.88 4.88
CA GLY A 168 16.46 -13.56 4.01
C GLY A 168 15.58 -14.60 4.69
N ALA A 169 16.10 -15.33 5.68
CA ALA A 169 15.36 -16.33 6.44
C ALA A 169 14.32 -15.70 7.40
N LEU A 170 14.52 -14.43 7.79
CA LEU A 170 13.69 -13.69 8.72
C LEU A 170 12.89 -12.56 8.00
N SER A 171 12.58 -12.74 6.73
CA SER A 171 11.88 -11.76 5.91
C SER A 171 10.89 -12.45 5.00
N ASN A 172 9.61 -12.08 5.11
CA ASN A 172 8.51 -12.64 4.31
C ASN A 172 7.25 -11.77 4.47
N ASN A 173 6.08 -12.28 4.05
CA ASN A 173 4.77 -11.68 4.29
C ASN A 173 3.78 -12.71 4.86
N PHE A 174 2.81 -12.20 5.59
CA PHE A 174 1.59 -12.90 5.96
C PHE A 174 0.47 -12.46 5.01
N ASN A 175 -0.38 -13.41 4.58
CA ASN A 175 -1.62 -13.10 3.85
C ASN A 175 -2.72 -12.69 4.85
N ASP A 176 -2.40 -11.68 5.64
CA ASP A 176 -3.25 -11.18 6.71
C ASP A 176 -2.90 -9.70 6.93
N GLY A 177 -3.77 -8.86 6.46
CA GLY A 177 -3.65 -7.40 6.56
C GLY A 177 -4.78 -6.81 7.38
N ILE A 178 -4.98 -5.52 7.24
CA ILE A 178 -5.95 -4.78 8.03
C ILE A 178 -7.41 -5.04 7.62
N GLU A 179 -7.64 -5.60 6.44
CA GLU A 179 -8.99 -5.83 5.91
C GLU A 179 -9.77 -6.82 6.79
N GLY A 180 -9.12 -7.86 7.32
CA GLY A 180 -9.74 -8.78 8.28
C GLY A 180 -10.22 -8.09 9.56
N LEU A 181 -9.47 -7.12 10.07
CA LEU A 181 -9.90 -6.31 11.20
C LEU A 181 -11.08 -5.40 10.83
N ILE A 182 -11.05 -4.77 9.66
CA ILE A 182 -12.15 -3.92 9.19
C ILE A 182 -13.45 -4.72 9.12
N THR A 183 -13.41 -5.93 8.56
CA THR A 183 -14.56 -6.84 8.51
C THR A 183 -15.05 -7.21 9.92
N THR A 184 -14.14 -7.55 10.85
CA THR A 184 -14.51 -7.86 12.24
C THR A 184 -15.17 -6.67 12.92
N VAL A 185 -14.66 -5.45 12.70
CA VAL A 185 -15.26 -4.23 13.27
C VAL A 185 -16.62 -3.95 12.65
N GLU A 186 -16.79 -4.18 11.34
CA GLU A 186 -18.10 -4.06 10.68
C GLU A 186 -19.12 -5.01 11.29
N GLU A 187 -18.76 -6.27 11.54
CA GLU A 187 -19.62 -7.25 12.22
C GLU A 187 -20.01 -6.82 13.64
N ILE A 188 -19.06 -6.25 14.41
CA ILE A 188 -19.35 -5.69 15.74
C ILE A 188 -20.35 -4.55 15.64
N LEU A 189 -20.16 -3.64 14.68
CA LEU A 189 -21.06 -2.49 14.48
C LEU A 189 -22.46 -2.95 14.09
N LEU A 190 -22.58 -3.89 13.16
CA LEU A 190 -23.87 -4.47 12.74
C LEU A 190 -24.59 -5.16 13.91
N LYS A 191 -23.88 -5.91 14.74
CA LYS A 191 -24.44 -6.54 15.95
C LYS A 191 -25.00 -5.51 16.95
N ASN A 192 -24.48 -4.31 16.95
CA ASN A 192 -24.90 -3.20 17.81
C ASN A 192 -25.81 -2.18 17.07
N ASP A 193 -26.54 -2.64 16.04
CA ASP A 193 -27.51 -1.85 15.24
C ASP A 193 -26.89 -0.65 14.49
N ILE A 194 -25.59 -0.64 14.28
CA ILE A 194 -24.89 0.40 13.51
C ILE A 194 -24.57 -0.14 12.11
N SER A 195 -25.29 0.32 11.10
CA SER A 195 -25.19 -0.16 9.73
C SER A 195 -24.82 0.95 8.73
N ASN A 196 -24.53 0.56 7.50
CA ASN A 196 -24.30 1.45 6.36
C ASN A 196 -23.11 2.43 6.54
N LEU A 197 -22.09 2.01 7.28
CA LEU A 197 -20.84 2.76 7.37
C LEU A 197 -19.95 2.48 6.15
N THR A 198 -19.35 3.54 5.62
CA THR A 198 -18.29 3.39 4.63
C THR A 198 -17.02 2.87 5.31
N THR A 199 -16.11 2.25 4.55
CA THR A 199 -14.78 1.83 5.05
C THR A 199 -14.06 2.98 5.75
N ALA A 200 -14.13 4.20 5.22
CA ALA A 200 -13.55 5.39 5.84
C ALA A 200 -14.16 5.70 7.23
N ASN A 201 -15.46 5.48 7.41
CA ASN A 201 -16.09 5.65 8.71
C ASN A 201 -15.73 4.53 9.69
N ILE A 202 -15.61 3.28 9.22
CA ILE A 202 -15.11 2.16 10.03
C ILE A 202 -13.68 2.44 10.52
N GLN A 203 -12.81 2.95 9.65
CA GLN A 203 -11.47 3.39 10.03
C GLN A 203 -11.47 4.49 11.11
N LYS A 204 -12.43 5.45 11.05
CA LYS A 204 -12.61 6.45 12.11
C LYS A 204 -13.08 5.82 13.42
N VAL A 205 -13.90 4.77 13.36
CA VAL A 205 -14.30 4.01 14.55
C VAL A 205 -13.08 3.35 15.18
N ILE A 206 -12.26 2.66 14.40
CA ILE A 206 -11.02 2.02 14.87
C ILE A 206 -10.07 3.05 15.51
N LYS A 207 -9.94 4.25 14.90
CA LYS A 207 -9.15 5.36 15.46
C LYS A 207 -9.80 6.03 16.68
N GLY A 208 -11.02 5.67 17.05
CA GLY A 208 -11.77 6.31 18.14
C GLY A 208 -12.23 7.75 17.85
N THR A 209 -12.27 8.15 16.58
CA THR A 209 -12.63 9.51 16.14
C THR A 209 -14.07 9.64 15.63
N TYR A 210 -14.79 8.53 15.46
CA TYR A 210 -16.18 8.51 15.05
C TYR A 210 -17.11 8.66 16.26
N LYS A 211 -17.92 9.74 16.28
CA LYS A 211 -18.68 10.17 17.46
C LYS A 211 -20.02 9.45 17.68
N HIS A 212 -20.46 8.64 16.73
CA HIS A 212 -21.78 8.02 16.74
C HIS A 212 -21.72 6.53 17.11
N VAL A 213 -20.81 6.15 17.99
CA VAL A 213 -20.65 4.80 18.53
C VAL A 213 -20.62 4.94 20.06
N ASP A 214 -21.44 4.15 20.75
CA ASP A 214 -21.50 4.15 22.21
C ASP A 214 -20.26 3.49 22.84
N SER A 215 -20.09 3.67 24.16
CA SER A 215 -18.92 3.19 24.89
C SER A 215 -18.81 1.67 24.96
N THR A 216 -19.92 0.94 24.94
CA THR A 216 -19.93 -0.53 24.99
C THR A 216 -19.42 -1.09 23.68
N THR A 217 -19.98 -0.62 22.56
CA THR A 217 -19.53 -0.97 21.21
C THR A 217 -18.04 -0.61 21.00
N MET A 218 -17.61 0.58 21.47
CA MET A 218 -16.20 0.98 21.42
C MET A 218 -15.28 0.05 22.22
N THR A 219 -15.76 -0.51 23.32
CA THR A 219 -15.00 -1.50 24.09
C THR A 219 -14.79 -2.79 23.29
N GLU A 220 -15.83 -3.28 22.60
CA GLU A 220 -15.73 -4.45 21.71
C GLU A 220 -14.76 -4.20 20.54
N VAL A 221 -14.85 -3.02 19.92
CA VAL A 221 -13.93 -2.59 18.83
C VAL A 221 -12.47 -2.55 19.32
N ASN A 222 -12.23 -1.93 20.49
CA ASN A 222 -10.89 -1.89 21.08
C ASN A 222 -10.34 -3.29 21.36
N ALA A 223 -11.18 -4.19 21.87
CA ALA A 223 -10.79 -5.59 22.11
C ALA A 223 -10.40 -6.31 20.80
N ALA A 224 -11.13 -6.06 19.71
CA ALA A 224 -10.80 -6.58 18.39
C ALA A 224 -9.44 -6.06 17.88
N CYS A 225 -9.17 -4.76 18.04
CA CYS A 225 -7.90 -4.15 17.67
C CYS A 225 -6.72 -4.73 18.46
N ILE A 226 -6.86 -4.85 19.79
CA ILE A 226 -5.86 -5.48 20.67
C ILE A 226 -5.57 -6.91 20.23
N ASN A 227 -6.63 -7.70 20.00
CA ASN A 227 -6.51 -9.09 19.58
C ASN A 227 -5.77 -9.21 18.23
N HIS A 228 -6.10 -8.35 17.26
CA HIS A 228 -5.43 -8.33 15.96
C HIS A 228 -3.92 -8.07 16.09
N VAL A 229 -3.51 -7.07 16.87
CA VAL A 229 -2.10 -6.74 17.09
C VAL A 229 -1.37 -7.83 17.89
N GLN A 230 -2.03 -8.45 18.88
CA GLN A 230 -1.49 -9.59 19.61
C GLN A 230 -1.28 -10.81 18.70
N GLN A 231 -2.21 -11.09 17.80
CA GLN A 231 -2.07 -12.15 16.80
C GLN A 231 -0.89 -11.86 15.86
N LEU A 232 -0.72 -10.62 15.41
CA LEU A 232 0.45 -10.21 14.62
C LEU A 232 1.75 -10.47 15.40
N ARG A 233 1.83 -10.02 16.66
CA ARG A 233 3.00 -10.27 17.53
C ARG A 233 3.29 -11.76 17.66
N HIS A 234 2.27 -12.58 17.88
CA HIS A 234 2.41 -14.03 17.97
C HIS A 234 2.92 -14.67 16.67
N LYS A 235 2.41 -14.21 15.51
CA LYS A 235 2.89 -14.67 14.19
C LYS A 235 4.36 -14.34 13.99
N LEU A 236 4.81 -13.13 14.33
CA LEU A 236 6.21 -12.72 14.23
C LEU A 236 7.10 -13.57 15.15
N PHE A 237 6.66 -13.81 16.40
CA PHE A 237 7.36 -14.69 17.34
C PHE A 237 7.52 -16.12 16.80
N ASN A 238 6.47 -16.68 16.23
CA ASN A 238 6.49 -18.02 15.61
C ASN A 238 7.42 -18.12 14.39
N ARG A 239 7.71 -16.98 13.75
CA ARG A 239 8.74 -16.86 12.70
C ARG A 239 10.16 -16.65 13.27
N LYS A 240 10.33 -16.74 14.59
CA LYS A 240 11.60 -16.61 15.32
C LYS A 240 12.25 -15.23 15.21
N LEU A 241 11.45 -14.17 14.99
CA LEU A 241 11.98 -12.82 15.05
C LEU A 241 12.30 -12.46 16.52
N ASN A 242 13.42 -11.77 16.70
CA ASN A 242 13.80 -11.23 18.00
C ASN A 242 13.02 -9.92 18.25
N LEU A 243 11.86 -10.01 18.89
CA LEU A 243 10.99 -8.84 19.15
C LEU A 243 11.52 -7.84 20.17
N ASN A 244 12.73 -8.06 20.72
CA ASN A 244 13.45 -7.05 21.53
C ASN A 244 14.25 -6.07 20.65
N LEU A 245 14.35 -6.30 19.36
CA LEU A 245 14.94 -5.36 18.40
C LEU A 245 13.99 -4.19 18.16
N PRO A 246 14.50 -3.01 17.77
CA PRO A 246 13.68 -1.91 17.29
C PRO A 246 12.80 -2.35 16.11
N ILE A 247 11.53 -1.91 16.11
CA ILE A 247 10.56 -2.23 15.07
C ILE A 247 10.11 -0.95 14.38
N LEU A 248 10.38 -0.82 13.09
CA LEU A 248 9.89 0.28 12.27
C LEU A 248 8.64 -0.16 11.50
N ILE A 249 7.55 0.57 11.62
CA ILE A 249 6.27 0.19 11.03
C ILE A 249 5.79 1.23 10.01
N CYS A 250 5.41 0.75 8.82
CA CYS A 250 4.79 1.52 7.75
C CYS A 250 3.49 0.85 7.27
N GLY A 251 2.89 1.40 6.21
CA GLY A 251 1.61 0.94 5.65
C GLY A 251 0.40 1.64 6.29
N GLY A 252 -0.75 1.54 5.63
CA GLY A 252 -1.99 2.19 6.09
C GLY A 252 -2.50 1.66 7.43
N GLY A 253 -2.24 0.38 7.74
CA GLY A 253 -2.57 -0.23 9.02
C GLY A 253 -1.75 0.31 10.19
N ALA A 254 -0.53 0.79 9.95
CA ALA A 254 0.32 1.38 10.97
C ALA A 254 -0.32 2.65 11.59
N GLU A 255 -0.84 3.54 10.75
CA GLU A 255 -1.55 4.74 11.21
C GLU A 255 -2.86 4.40 11.92
N LEU A 256 -3.57 3.37 11.42
CA LEU A 256 -4.85 2.95 11.95
C LEU A 256 -4.73 2.34 13.35
N LEU A 257 -3.66 1.59 13.61
CA LEU A 257 -3.42 0.83 14.84
C LEU A 257 -2.30 1.40 15.71
N GLU A 258 -1.84 2.63 15.46
CA GLU A 258 -0.67 3.22 16.13
C GLU A 258 -0.67 3.02 17.64
N ARG A 259 -1.80 3.34 18.30
CA ARG A 259 -1.93 3.19 19.76
C ARG A 259 -1.70 1.74 20.21
N HIS A 260 -2.39 0.80 19.58
CA HIS A 260 -2.35 -0.62 19.96
C HIS A 260 -0.98 -1.26 19.65
N LEU A 261 -0.32 -0.81 18.57
CA LEU A 261 1.05 -1.22 18.26
C LEU A 261 2.04 -0.76 19.33
N LYS A 262 1.94 0.52 19.76
CA LYS A 262 2.78 1.08 20.84
C LYS A 262 2.51 0.45 22.20
N GLU A 263 1.29 -0.01 22.45
CA GLU A 263 0.94 -0.73 23.69
C GLU A 263 1.40 -2.20 23.69
N THR A 264 1.66 -2.79 22.51
CA THR A 264 1.97 -4.22 22.36
C THR A 264 3.46 -4.51 22.18
N PHE A 265 4.21 -3.59 21.56
CA PHE A 265 5.63 -3.74 21.29
C PHE A 265 6.44 -2.72 22.10
N ASP A 266 7.56 -3.15 22.68
CA ASP A 266 8.36 -2.34 23.60
C ASP A 266 9.13 -1.20 22.88
N ASP A 267 9.74 -1.48 21.72
CA ASP A 267 10.50 -0.50 20.94
C ASP A 267 9.93 -0.42 19.52
N VAL A 268 8.89 0.39 19.35
CA VAL A 268 8.22 0.58 18.08
C VAL A 268 8.26 2.04 17.63
N THR A 269 8.61 2.24 16.37
CA THR A 269 8.53 3.53 15.68
C THR A 269 7.57 3.43 14.50
N ILE A 270 6.47 4.16 14.56
CA ILE A 270 5.60 4.36 13.39
C ILE A 270 6.25 5.43 12.52
N MET A 271 6.43 5.16 11.23
CA MET A 271 7.01 6.12 10.29
C MET A 271 6.16 7.41 10.22
N ALA A 272 6.81 8.55 10.07
CA ALA A 272 6.12 9.86 10.06
C ALA A 272 5.02 9.96 8.98
N ASN A 273 5.19 9.28 7.85
CA ASN A 273 4.22 9.16 6.78
C ASN A 273 4.06 7.68 6.40
N PRO A 274 3.42 6.88 7.26
CA PRO A 274 3.50 5.44 7.16
C PRO A 274 2.90 4.89 5.85
N LEU A 275 1.83 5.49 5.33
CA LEU A 275 1.19 5.09 4.07
C LEU A 275 2.13 5.24 2.86
N PHE A 276 3.01 6.24 2.87
CA PHE A 276 3.90 6.59 1.76
C PHE A 276 5.37 6.25 2.01
N ALA A 277 5.73 5.66 3.15
CA ALA A 277 7.11 5.38 3.52
C ALA A 277 7.87 4.56 2.46
N ASN A 278 7.23 3.54 1.88
CA ASN A 278 7.83 2.78 0.79
C ASN A 278 8.03 3.63 -0.47
N SER A 279 7.07 4.49 -0.83
CA SER A 279 7.18 5.37 -2.00
C SER A 279 8.28 6.43 -1.80
N ASP A 280 8.38 7.01 -0.61
CA ASP A 280 9.42 7.98 -0.26
C ASP A 280 10.82 7.34 -0.31
N ALA A 281 10.93 6.10 0.15
CA ALA A 281 12.15 5.30 0.01
C ALA A 281 12.47 5.00 -1.46
N GLY A 282 11.46 4.62 -2.25
CA GLY A 282 11.60 4.41 -3.69
C GLY A 282 12.20 5.63 -4.40
N LEU A 283 11.74 6.84 -4.05
CA LEU A 283 12.32 8.09 -4.56
C LEU A 283 13.79 8.29 -4.14
N GLN A 284 14.19 7.83 -2.95
CA GLN A 284 15.61 7.86 -2.55
C GLN A 284 16.48 6.89 -3.32
N LEU A 285 15.95 5.73 -3.73
CA LEU A 285 16.65 4.74 -4.56
C LEU A 285 16.85 5.20 -6.01
N MET A 286 16.12 6.23 -6.45
CA MET A 286 16.21 6.79 -7.80
C MET A 286 17.27 7.91 -7.91
N LYS A 287 17.74 8.43 -6.79
CA LYS A 287 18.82 9.43 -6.72
C LYS A 287 20.18 8.77 -6.80
#